data_15a5c49ebb7033d655855bb0c9971b59
#
_entry.id   15a5c49ebb7033d655855bb0c9971b59
#
_cell.length_a   1.000
_cell.length_b   1.000
_cell.length_c   1.000
_cell.angle_alpha   90.00
_cell.angle_beta   90.00
_cell.angle_gamma   90.00
#
_symmetry.space_group_name_H-M   'P 1'
#
loop_
_entity.id
_entity.type
_entity.pdbx_description
1 polymer ?
#
loop_
_entity_poly.entity_id
_entity_poly.type
_entity_poly.pdbx_seq_one_letter_code
_entity_poly.pdbx_strand_id
1 'polypeptide(L)'
;MRLSELLAALPALSAQAGVGDPDVTLVTADSRQVIPGALFVAARGASVDGHRFIPDALARGAVAVVGEAPPSPMTLGPASFVQVPDAREALAWLAAAWHGFPARRLVMIGVTGTDGKTTTSTLIHSILTAAGLKAGLISTVGAVIGGQMLDTGFHVTTPDAPDLQGYLARMAAAGFTHCVLEVTSHGLHQHRATACEFDVAVVTNITHEHLDYHQTYAHYRAAKARLFTSLAGAARKPGVEKAGVLNADDGSFDYLAGAFTERRLSYGLRAGADVTARAAAFGPDGLHFRAVGPAFDFEVSSPLAGAFNVSNCLAAIAATAGALGIAPEAARRGIAALAGVPGRMERIDLGQPFTAIVDFAHTPNALKRALETARHMRAGAAAPPARVIAVFGSAGLRDVEKRRLMAETAAELADITVLTAEDPRTEALDGILEMMAFGARSRGGVEGQTFFRVPDRGDALRLAVRLARPGDIVLACGKGHEQSMCFGTIEYPWDDRTALRAALAELLGVPGPAMPRLPTSTNQT
;
A
#
# COMPACT_ATOMS: atom_id res chain seq x y z
N MET A 1 -9.63 1.76 32.34
CA MET A 1 -8.40 0.93 32.54
C MET A 1 -7.45 1.75 33.39
N ARG A 2 -6.77 1.17 34.37
CA ARG A 2 -5.79 1.90 35.18
C ARG A 2 -4.57 2.27 34.37
N LEU A 3 -3.96 3.44 34.67
CA LEU A 3 -2.72 3.88 34.03
C LEU A 3 -1.60 2.83 34.19
N SER A 4 -1.44 2.26 35.39
CA SER A 4 -0.45 1.22 35.67
C SER A 4 -0.61 -0.03 34.79
N GLU A 5 -1.84 -0.45 34.49
CA GLU A 5 -2.12 -1.58 33.59
C GLU A 5 -1.65 -1.28 32.15
N LEU A 6 -1.87 -0.04 31.67
CA LEU A 6 -1.40 0.39 30.35
C LEU A 6 0.13 0.47 30.30
N LEU A 7 0.75 1.04 31.34
CA LEU A 7 2.21 1.21 31.40
C LEU A 7 2.95 -0.13 31.48
N ALA A 8 2.34 -1.17 32.03
CA ALA A 8 2.88 -2.53 32.06
C ALA A 8 3.11 -3.12 30.65
N ALA A 9 2.47 -2.55 29.62
CA ALA A 9 2.66 -2.97 28.24
C ALA A 9 3.90 -2.36 27.57
N LEU A 10 4.49 -1.32 28.16
CA LEU A 10 5.63 -0.62 27.55
C LEU A 10 6.91 -1.44 27.64
N PRO A 11 7.68 -1.55 26.54
CA PRO A 11 8.93 -2.31 26.53
C PRO A 11 10.03 -1.65 27.38
N ALA A 12 9.96 -0.31 27.53
CA ALA A 12 10.91 0.46 28.32
C ALA A 12 10.28 1.73 28.88
N LEU A 13 10.62 2.05 30.11
CA LEU A 13 10.32 3.32 30.80
C LEU A 13 11.64 3.98 31.17
N SER A 14 11.79 5.29 30.92
CA SER A 14 12.97 6.06 31.35
C SER A 14 12.76 6.69 32.73
N ALA A 15 11.58 7.27 32.97
CA ALA A 15 11.20 7.86 34.23
C ALA A 15 9.68 8.03 34.35
N GLN A 16 9.18 8.15 35.57
CA GLN A 16 7.78 8.50 35.85
C GLN A 16 7.74 9.63 36.89
N ALA A 17 6.93 10.66 36.64
CA ALA A 17 6.66 11.76 37.54
C ALA A 17 5.15 11.93 37.73
N GLY A 18 4.71 12.39 38.89
CA GLY A 18 3.30 12.54 39.26
C GLY A 18 2.84 11.46 40.22
N VAL A 19 1.77 11.75 40.95
CA VAL A 19 1.24 10.89 42.00
C VAL A 19 -0.15 10.39 41.60
N GLY A 20 -0.26 9.10 41.38
CA GLY A 20 -1.57 8.45 41.23
C GLY A 20 -1.61 7.41 40.08
N ASP A 21 -2.60 6.57 40.14
CA ASP A 21 -2.95 5.57 39.15
C ASP A 21 -4.38 5.84 38.63
N PRO A 22 -4.55 6.94 37.81
CA PRO A 22 -5.87 7.35 37.37
C PRO A 22 -6.48 6.32 36.42
N ASP A 23 -7.81 6.34 36.34
CA ASP A 23 -8.54 5.64 35.30
C ASP A 23 -8.38 6.39 33.96
N VAL A 24 -7.87 5.68 32.95
CA VAL A 24 -7.74 6.17 31.58
C VAL A 24 -9.00 5.85 30.79
N THR A 25 -9.53 6.85 30.09
CA THR A 25 -10.76 6.76 29.28
C THR A 25 -10.50 6.71 27.77
N LEU A 26 -9.30 7.13 27.33
CA LEU A 26 -8.88 7.15 25.93
C LEU A 26 -7.35 7.16 25.85
N VAL A 27 -6.77 6.52 24.86
CA VAL A 27 -5.36 6.64 24.47
C VAL A 27 -5.29 7.32 23.10
N THR A 28 -4.64 8.49 23.00
CA THR A 28 -4.54 9.24 21.74
C THR A 28 -3.24 10.03 21.64
N ALA A 29 -2.77 10.27 20.41
CA ALA A 29 -1.70 11.21 20.09
C ALA A 29 -2.21 12.51 19.45
N ASP A 30 -3.53 12.64 19.21
CA ASP A 30 -4.16 13.84 18.70
C ASP A 30 -4.77 14.66 19.85
N SER A 31 -4.17 15.83 20.16
CA SER A 31 -4.65 16.70 21.25
C SER A 31 -6.10 17.16 21.03
N ARG A 32 -6.59 17.20 19.80
CA ARG A 32 -7.97 17.58 19.46
C ARG A 32 -9.00 16.53 19.88
N GLN A 33 -8.59 15.27 19.97
CA GLN A 33 -9.41 14.12 20.40
C GLN A 33 -9.41 13.91 21.90
N VAL A 34 -8.58 14.64 22.65
CA VAL A 34 -8.49 14.50 24.11
C VAL A 34 -9.83 14.84 24.76
N ILE A 35 -10.28 13.93 25.62
CA ILE A 35 -11.44 14.04 26.49
C ILE A 35 -11.01 13.88 27.96
N PRO A 36 -11.84 14.28 28.94
CA PRO A 36 -11.51 14.08 30.35
C PRO A 36 -11.16 12.62 30.69
N GLY A 37 -10.03 12.42 31.35
CA GLY A 37 -9.48 11.10 31.66
C GLY A 37 -8.57 10.50 30.59
N ALA A 38 -8.28 11.20 29.48
CA ALA A 38 -7.42 10.66 28.43
C ALA A 38 -5.95 10.54 28.83
N LEU A 39 -5.26 9.53 28.28
CA LEU A 39 -3.81 9.43 28.19
C LEU A 39 -3.38 10.03 26.84
N PHE A 40 -2.64 11.14 26.89
CA PHE A 40 -2.09 11.80 25.71
C PHE A 40 -0.65 11.34 25.45
N VAL A 41 -0.34 10.91 24.23
CA VAL A 41 1.02 10.52 23.84
C VAL A 41 1.61 11.62 22.96
N ALA A 42 2.61 12.33 23.51
CA ALA A 42 3.30 13.43 22.84
C ALA A 42 4.43 12.87 21.95
N ALA A 43 4.08 12.40 20.75
CA ALA A 43 5.04 11.85 19.81
C ALA A 43 5.63 12.95 18.89
N ARG A 44 6.92 12.84 18.57
CA ARG A 44 7.56 13.71 17.57
C ARG A 44 7.11 13.33 16.16
N GLY A 45 6.34 14.21 15.50
CA GLY A 45 5.93 14.06 14.11
C GLY A 45 7.08 14.37 13.12
N ALA A 46 6.87 14.08 11.84
CA ALA A 46 7.83 14.46 10.79
C ALA A 46 7.89 16.00 10.59
N SER A 47 6.77 16.69 10.78
CA SER A 47 6.64 18.14 10.58
C SER A 47 6.36 18.92 11.87
N VAL A 48 5.82 18.27 12.90
CA VAL A 48 5.39 18.93 14.14
C VAL A 48 5.77 18.05 15.34
N ASP A 49 6.35 18.67 16.38
CA ASP A 49 6.63 18.00 17.66
C ASP A 49 5.37 17.99 18.54
N GLY A 50 4.86 16.79 18.85
CA GLY A 50 3.67 16.57 19.68
C GLY A 50 3.77 17.14 21.11
N HIS A 51 4.99 17.33 21.65
CA HIS A 51 5.20 17.92 22.96
C HIS A 51 4.64 19.35 23.06
N ARG A 52 4.56 20.09 21.95
CA ARG A 52 3.96 21.43 21.90
C ARG A 52 2.48 21.44 22.27
N PHE A 53 1.79 20.32 22.15
CA PHE A 53 0.36 20.18 22.41
C PHE A 53 0.04 19.64 23.81
N ILE A 54 1.07 19.39 24.66
CA ILE A 54 0.85 18.95 26.04
C ILE A 54 -0.04 19.92 26.82
N PRO A 55 0.18 21.27 26.78
CA PRO A 55 -0.69 22.19 27.50
C PRO A 55 -2.15 22.11 27.04
N ASP A 56 -2.40 21.99 25.74
CA ASP A 56 -3.75 21.86 25.19
C ASP A 56 -4.42 20.54 25.62
N ALA A 57 -3.68 19.42 25.58
CA ALA A 57 -4.17 18.13 26.03
C ALA A 57 -4.54 18.15 27.54
N LEU A 58 -3.71 18.76 28.38
CA LEU A 58 -3.99 18.92 29.82
C LEU A 58 -5.21 19.81 30.07
N ALA A 59 -5.33 20.93 29.33
CA ALA A 59 -6.50 21.80 29.41
C ALA A 59 -7.82 21.12 29.02
N ARG A 60 -7.74 20.09 28.15
CA ARG A 60 -8.87 19.24 27.74
C ARG A 60 -9.14 18.08 28.70
N GLY A 61 -8.35 17.95 29.77
CA GLY A 61 -8.57 16.96 30.83
C GLY A 61 -7.79 15.68 30.69
N ALA A 62 -6.65 15.67 29.98
CA ALA A 62 -5.73 14.54 30.03
C ALA A 62 -5.23 14.33 31.45
N VAL A 63 -5.31 13.10 31.96
CA VAL A 63 -4.87 12.71 33.31
C VAL A 63 -3.44 12.19 33.35
N ALA A 64 -2.92 11.81 32.18
CA ALA A 64 -1.54 11.39 32.02
C ALA A 64 -1.00 11.76 30.64
N VAL A 65 0.32 11.99 30.58
CA VAL A 65 1.06 12.28 29.36
C VAL A 65 2.22 11.32 29.25
N VAL A 66 2.41 10.72 28.06
CA VAL A 66 3.61 9.94 27.69
C VAL A 66 4.40 10.74 26.68
N GLY A 67 5.72 10.86 26.85
CA GLY A 67 6.56 11.61 25.93
C GLY A 67 8.05 11.36 26.15
N GLU A 68 8.87 11.86 25.25
CA GLU A 68 10.34 11.69 25.28
C GLU A 68 11.02 12.73 26.18
N ALA A 69 10.40 13.88 26.38
CA ALA A 69 10.89 14.97 27.22
C ALA A 69 9.80 15.49 28.17
N PRO A 70 10.07 15.64 29.45
CA PRO A 70 9.09 16.12 30.41
C PRO A 70 8.76 17.61 30.17
N PRO A 71 7.48 18.02 30.31
CA PRO A 71 7.09 19.42 30.36
C PRO A 71 7.59 20.04 31.70
N SER A 72 7.51 21.38 31.81
CA SER A 72 7.79 21.99 33.10
C SER A 72 6.81 21.50 34.19
N PRO A 73 7.24 21.40 35.46
CA PRO A 73 6.34 21.00 36.57
C PRO A 73 5.08 21.86 36.69
N MET A 74 5.21 23.16 36.42
CA MET A 74 4.05 24.08 36.39
C MET A 74 3.04 23.77 35.30
N THR A 75 3.49 23.25 34.15
CA THR A 75 2.62 22.86 33.03
C THR A 75 1.88 21.57 33.36
N LEU A 76 2.54 20.60 34.02
CA LEU A 76 1.99 19.27 34.27
C LEU A 76 0.80 19.28 35.25
N GLY A 77 0.84 20.15 36.26
CA GLY A 77 -0.18 20.20 37.32
C GLY A 77 -0.38 18.85 38.03
N PRO A 78 -1.63 18.38 38.21
CA PRO A 78 -1.91 17.12 38.89
C PRO A 78 -1.77 15.87 37.96
N ALA A 79 -1.53 16.04 36.69
CA ALA A 79 -1.43 14.92 35.74
C ALA A 79 -0.12 14.15 35.93
N SER A 80 -0.12 12.88 35.57
CA SER A 80 1.10 12.05 35.56
C SER A 80 1.87 12.26 34.26
N PHE A 81 3.22 12.27 34.35
CA PHE A 81 4.09 12.23 33.17
C PHE A 81 4.93 10.96 33.16
N VAL A 82 4.98 10.30 32.02
CA VAL A 82 5.77 9.09 31.82
C VAL A 82 6.75 9.33 30.68
N GLN A 83 8.03 9.27 31.00
CA GLN A 83 9.11 9.44 30.05
C GLN A 83 9.46 8.10 29.41
N VAL A 84 9.50 8.08 28.07
CA VAL A 84 9.84 6.90 27.26
C VAL A 84 10.98 7.25 26.28
N PRO A 85 11.76 6.24 25.82
CA PRO A 85 12.80 6.47 24.82
C PRO A 85 12.22 6.85 23.43
N ASP A 86 11.07 6.28 23.05
CA ASP A 86 10.38 6.52 21.79
C ASP A 86 8.87 6.56 22.04
N ALA A 87 8.27 7.73 21.86
CA ALA A 87 6.84 7.95 22.11
C ALA A 87 5.94 7.30 21.04
N ARG A 88 6.44 7.06 19.82
CA ARG A 88 5.67 6.36 18.78
C ARG A 88 5.61 4.86 19.06
N GLU A 89 6.72 4.27 19.49
CA GLU A 89 6.73 2.88 19.95
C GLU A 89 5.80 2.70 21.16
N ALA A 90 5.89 3.61 22.13
CA ALA A 90 5.01 3.62 23.29
C ALA A 90 3.52 3.71 22.89
N LEU A 91 3.17 4.60 21.94
CA LEU A 91 1.80 4.74 21.45
C LEU A 91 1.27 3.42 20.89
N ALA A 92 2.07 2.69 20.13
CA ALA A 92 1.65 1.42 19.55
C ALA A 92 1.35 0.36 20.62
N TRP A 93 2.20 0.24 21.63
CA TRP A 93 2.01 -0.70 22.74
C TRP A 93 0.85 -0.29 23.65
N LEU A 94 0.68 0.99 23.94
CA LEU A 94 -0.44 1.51 24.72
C LEU A 94 -1.77 1.31 24.00
N ALA A 95 -1.81 1.54 22.68
CA ALA A 95 -3.01 1.26 21.88
C ALA A 95 -3.34 -0.23 21.86
N ALA A 96 -2.34 -1.10 21.73
CA ALA A 96 -2.54 -2.55 21.80
C ALA A 96 -3.09 -2.98 23.17
N ALA A 97 -2.52 -2.48 24.26
CA ALA A 97 -2.99 -2.75 25.63
C ALA A 97 -4.42 -2.25 25.85
N TRP A 98 -4.71 -1.03 25.38
CA TRP A 98 -6.06 -0.45 25.43
C TRP A 98 -7.13 -1.35 24.81
N HIS A 99 -6.80 -2.02 23.71
CA HIS A 99 -7.67 -2.96 23.01
C HIS A 99 -7.48 -4.43 23.45
N GLY A 100 -6.74 -4.70 24.53
CA GLY A 100 -6.50 -6.04 25.05
C GLY A 100 -5.67 -6.93 24.12
N PHE A 101 -4.67 -6.37 23.45
CA PHE A 101 -3.73 -7.06 22.54
C PHE A 101 -4.43 -7.91 21.46
N PRO A 102 -5.23 -7.29 20.59
CA PRO A 102 -6.08 -8.04 19.64
C PRO A 102 -5.25 -8.90 18.67
N ALA A 103 -4.03 -8.49 18.33
CA ALA A 103 -3.13 -9.25 17.47
C ALA A 103 -2.79 -10.64 18.02
N ARG A 104 -2.84 -10.86 19.34
CA ARG A 104 -2.58 -12.16 19.97
C ARG A 104 -3.69 -13.19 19.70
N ARG A 105 -4.85 -12.73 19.27
CA ARG A 105 -6.02 -13.58 18.91
C ARG A 105 -6.12 -13.84 17.42
N LEU A 106 -5.23 -13.27 16.61
CA LEU A 106 -5.21 -13.37 15.15
C LEU A 106 -3.87 -13.93 14.69
N VAL A 107 -3.86 -14.77 13.66
CA VAL A 107 -2.63 -15.06 12.90
C VAL A 107 -2.33 -13.85 12.04
N MET A 108 -1.22 -13.17 12.32
CA MET A 108 -0.84 -11.91 11.71
C MET A 108 0.16 -12.12 10.58
N ILE A 109 -0.21 -11.75 9.36
CA ILE A 109 0.66 -11.83 8.18
C ILE A 109 1.00 -10.40 7.73
N GLY A 110 2.27 -10.01 7.85
CA GLY A 110 2.75 -8.71 7.39
C GLY A 110 3.37 -8.81 5.99
N VAL A 111 2.98 -7.93 5.08
CA VAL A 111 3.53 -7.89 3.72
C VAL A 111 4.18 -6.54 3.47
N THR A 112 5.49 -6.54 3.22
CA THR A 112 6.27 -5.34 2.87
C THR A 112 6.96 -5.48 1.52
N GLY A 113 7.53 -4.40 1.03
CA GLY A 113 8.27 -4.35 -0.24
C GLY A 113 8.17 -2.98 -0.90
N THR A 114 8.82 -2.79 -2.04
CA THR A 114 8.65 -1.60 -2.87
C THR A 114 7.39 -1.74 -3.71
N ASP A 115 7.32 -2.74 -4.56
CA ASP A 115 6.18 -3.03 -5.45
C ASP A 115 5.50 -4.36 -5.07
N GLY A 116 4.25 -4.56 -5.51
CA GLY A 116 3.54 -5.84 -5.37
C GLY A 116 2.91 -6.12 -3.99
N LYS A 117 3.10 -5.26 -2.99
CA LYS A 117 2.53 -5.43 -1.64
C LYS A 117 1.02 -5.66 -1.64
N THR A 118 0.27 -4.76 -2.25
CA THR A 118 -1.20 -4.81 -2.29
C THR A 118 -1.69 -6.08 -2.97
N THR A 119 -1.10 -6.41 -4.12
CA THR A 119 -1.45 -7.63 -4.87
C THR A 119 -1.15 -8.88 -4.06
N THR A 120 0.04 -8.98 -3.45
CA THR A 120 0.42 -10.12 -2.62
C THR A 120 -0.47 -10.23 -1.38
N SER A 121 -0.77 -9.13 -0.70
CA SER A 121 -1.69 -9.12 0.44
C SER A 121 -3.09 -9.58 0.06
N THR A 122 -3.61 -9.12 -1.09
CA THR A 122 -4.92 -9.53 -1.61
C THR A 122 -4.93 -11.01 -2.01
N LEU A 123 -3.84 -11.52 -2.63
CA LEU A 123 -3.69 -12.94 -2.97
C LEU A 123 -3.68 -13.81 -1.70
N ILE A 124 -2.91 -13.43 -0.67
CA ILE A 124 -2.89 -14.15 0.62
C ILE A 124 -4.30 -14.17 1.24
N HIS A 125 -4.98 -13.03 1.27
CA HIS A 125 -6.35 -12.92 1.79
C HIS A 125 -7.32 -13.82 1.00
N SER A 126 -7.23 -13.82 -0.33
CA SER A 126 -8.07 -14.67 -1.20
C SER A 126 -7.83 -16.16 -0.95
N ILE A 127 -6.55 -16.57 -0.77
CA ILE A 127 -6.20 -17.96 -0.44
C ILE A 127 -6.76 -18.38 0.91
N LEU A 128 -6.61 -17.54 1.94
CA LEU A 128 -7.15 -17.81 3.28
C LEU A 128 -8.67 -17.93 3.25
N THR A 129 -9.35 -17.07 2.50
CA THR A 129 -10.80 -17.11 2.30
C THR A 129 -11.22 -18.40 1.57
N ALA A 130 -10.50 -18.80 0.52
CA ALA A 130 -10.73 -20.04 -0.21
C ALA A 130 -10.47 -21.30 0.64
N ALA A 131 -9.65 -21.18 1.70
CA ALA A 131 -9.45 -22.22 2.71
C ALA A 131 -10.59 -22.27 3.76
N GLY A 132 -11.60 -21.40 3.66
CA GLY A 132 -12.70 -21.30 4.62
C GLY A 132 -12.37 -20.57 5.91
N LEU A 133 -11.23 -19.84 5.95
CA LEU A 133 -10.79 -19.08 7.11
C LEU A 133 -11.42 -17.68 7.12
N LYS A 134 -11.81 -17.20 8.31
CA LYS A 134 -12.20 -15.80 8.48
C LYS A 134 -10.96 -14.92 8.52
N ALA A 135 -10.57 -14.38 7.38
CA ALA A 135 -9.41 -13.52 7.23
C ALA A 135 -9.82 -12.06 6.98
N GLY A 136 -9.19 -11.12 7.68
CA GLY A 136 -9.27 -9.69 7.40
C GLY A 136 -8.08 -9.24 6.55
N LEU A 137 -8.25 -8.13 5.84
CA LEU A 137 -7.20 -7.47 5.05
C LEU A 137 -7.16 -5.99 5.40
N ILE A 138 -5.98 -5.47 5.70
CA ILE A 138 -5.72 -4.04 5.83
C ILE A 138 -4.63 -3.70 4.82
N SER A 139 -4.97 -2.89 3.82
CA SER A 139 -4.08 -2.55 2.70
C SER A 139 -4.30 -1.12 2.24
N THR A 140 -3.56 -0.70 1.22
CA THR A 140 -3.72 0.60 0.57
C THR A 140 -5.14 0.81 0.01
N VAL A 141 -5.83 -0.27 -0.37
CA VAL A 141 -7.19 -0.20 -0.93
C VAL A 141 -8.26 0.01 0.15
N GLY A 142 -7.94 -0.28 1.42
CA GLY A 142 -8.85 -0.16 2.55
C GLY A 142 -8.73 -1.33 3.52
N ALA A 143 -9.57 -1.34 4.57
CA ALA A 143 -9.70 -2.45 5.50
C ALA A 143 -10.94 -3.28 5.19
N VAL A 144 -10.76 -4.57 4.89
CA VAL A 144 -11.84 -5.51 4.64
C VAL A 144 -12.15 -6.26 5.94
N ILE A 145 -13.29 -5.95 6.55
CA ILE A 145 -13.76 -6.60 7.77
C ILE A 145 -15.20 -7.11 7.56
N GLY A 146 -15.41 -8.41 7.57
CA GLY A 146 -16.74 -9.02 7.45
C GLY A 146 -17.43 -8.72 6.10
N GLY A 147 -16.67 -8.62 5.02
CA GLY A 147 -17.18 -8.28 3.69
C GLY A 147 -17.48 -6.78 3.48
N GLN A 148 -17.30 -5.96 4.51
CA GLN A 148 -17.36 -4.51 4.40
C GLN A 148 -15.97 -3.92 4.15
N MET A 149 -15.88 -3.06 3.14
CA MET A 149 -14.70 -2.22 2.89
C MET A 149 -14.82 -0.98 3.77
N LEU A 150 -13.87 -0.78 4.65
CA LEU A 150 -13.76 0.44 5.47
C LEU A 150 -12.65 1.29 4.87
N ASP A 151 -12.90 2.57 4.75
CA ASP A 151 -11.88 3.55 4.37
C ASP A 151 -10.86 3.65 5.51
N THR A 152 -9.59 3.47 5.20
CA THR A 152 -8.47 3.61 6.15
C THR A 152 -7.91 5.03 6.19
N GLY A 153 -8.56 5.97 5.53
CA GLY A 153 -8.15 7.37 5.37
C GLY A 153 -7.40 7.62 4.07
N PHE A 154 -7.47 8.86 3.60
CA PHE A 154 -6.86 9.27 2.34
C PHE A 154 -5.33 9.06 2.35
N HIS A 155 -4.82 8.39 1.33
CA HIS A 155 -3.38 8.23 1.04
C HIS A 155 -2.54 7.50 2.12
N VAL A 156 -3.15 6.68 3.00
CA VAL A 156 -2.42 5.98 4.05
C VAL A 156 -2.56 4.46 3.90
N THR A 157 -1.48 3.80 3.51
CA THR A 157 -1.43 2.32 3.37
C THR A 157 -1.42 1.59 4.71
N THR A 158 -0.63 2.07 5.67
CA THR A 158 -0.53 1.52 7.02
C THR A 158 -1.12 2.55 7.99
N PRO A 159 -2.31 2.33 8.55
CA PRO A 159 -2.95 3.24 9.50
C PRO A 159 -2.06 3.55 10.70
N ASP A 160 -2.33 4.64 11.41
CA ASP A 160 -1.66 4.94 12.66
C ASP A 160 -1.99 3.88 13.73
N ALA A 161 -1.08 3.70 14.69
CA ALA A 161 -1.16 2.58 15.62
C ALA A 161 -2.51 2.48 16.38
N PRO A 162 -3.12 3.57 16.88
CA PRO A 162 -4.43 3.49 17.54
C PRO A 162 -5.53 2.95 16.61
N ASP A 163 -5.60 3.45 15.37
CA ASP A 163 -6.61 3.02 14.40
C ASP A 163 -6.38 1.56 13.99
N LEU A 164 -5.12 1.19 13.76
CA LEU A 164 -4.74 -0.17 13.41
C LEU A 164 -5.14 -1.17 14.51
N GLN A 165 -4.84 -0.86 15.77
CA GLN A 165 -5.25 -1.71 16.89
C GLN A 165 -6.78 -1.76 17.06
N GLY A 166 -7.48 -0.67 16.75
CA GLY A 166 -8.93 -0.62 16.70
C GLY A 166 -9.52 -1.56 15.63
N TYR A 167 -8.94 -1.56 14.41
CA TYR A 167 -9.36 -2.51 13.36
C TYR A 167 -9.10 -3.96 13.76
N LEU A 168 -7.93 -4.27 14.33
CA LEU A 168 -7.62 -5.62 14.83
C LEU A 168 -8.58 -6.06 15.94
N ALA A 169 -8.95 -5.16 16.85
CA ALA A 169 -9.92 -5.44 17.91
C ALA A 169 -11.30 -5.77 17.34
N ARG A 170 -11.74 -5.01 16.33
CA ARG A 170 -13.02 -5.28 15.63
C ARG A 170 -12.99 -6.63 14.92
N MET A 171 -11.87 -6.96 14.23
CA MET A 171 -11.70 -8.28 13.60
C MET A 171 -11.78 -9.40 14.63
N ALA A 172 -11.01 -9.29 15.73
CA ALA A 172 -10.99 -10.31 16.79
C ALA A 172 -12.37 -10.48 17.46
N ALA A 173 -13.11 -9.38 17.70
CA ALA A 173 -14.46 -9.42 18.25
C ALA A 173 -15.48 -10.05 17.28
N ALA A 174 -15.29 -9.87 15.98
CA ALA A 174 -16.13 -10.49 14.93
C ALA A 174 -15.75 -11.97 14.65
N GLY A 175 -14.81 -12.54 15.40
CA GLY A 175 -14.41 -13.94 15.29
C GLY A 175 -13.52 -14.24 14.08
N PHE A 176 -12.77 -13.25 13.59
CA PHE A 176 -11.72 -13.47 12.60
C PHE A 176 -10.57 -14.25 13.24
N THR A 177 -9.90 -15.06 12.43
CA THR A 177 -8.78 -15.90 12.87
C THR A 177 -7.44 -15.44 12.27
N HIS A 178 -7.50 -14.72 11.16
CA HIS A 178 -6.33 -14.25 10.42
C HIS A 178 -6.47 -12.78 10.04
N CYS A 179 -5.34 -12.07 9.96
CA CYS A 179 -5.28 -10.72 9.40
C CYS A 179 -4.05 -10.58 8.51
N VAL A 180 -4.26 -10.12 7.28
CA VAL A 180 -3.19 -9.72 6.36
C VAL A 180 -3.05 -8.20 6.43
N LEU A 181 -1.85 -7.73 6.73
CA LEU A 181 -1.53 -6.31 6.86
C LEU A 181 -0.46 -5.90 5.84
N GLU A 182 -0.80 -4.98 4.96
CA GLU A 182 0.18 -4.31 4.11
C GLU A 182 0.98 -3.30 4.92
N VAL A 183 2.32 -3.46 4.99
CA VAL A 183 3.18 -2.66 5.85
C VAL A 183 4.20 -1.89 5.02
N THR A 184 4.10 -0.55 5.06
CA THR A 184 5.03 0.35 4.38
C THR A 184 6.32 0.56 5.17
N SER A 185 7.39 1.01 4.50
CA SER A 185 8.63 1.41 5.17
C SER A 185 8.42 2.58 6.15
N HIS A 186 7.53 3.52 5.81
CA HIS A 186 7.11 4.60 6.72
C HIS A 186 6.39 4.03 7.94
N GLY A 187 5.44 3.10 7.74
CA GLY A 187 4.69 2.46 8.83
C GLY A 187 5.62 1.71 9.80
N LEU A 188 6.63 1.02 9.29
CA LEU A 188 7.64 0.35 10.10
C LEU A 188 8.58 1.33 10.81
N HIS A 189 9.05 2.37 10.12
CA HIS A 189 9.94 3.37 10.69
C HIS A 189 9.24 4.22 11.76
N GLN A 190 7.96 4.51 11.56
CA GLN A 190 7.13 5.31 12.47
C GLN A 190 6.42 4.48 13.53
N HIS A 191 6.77 3.22 13.72
CA HIS A 191 6.18 2.30 14.71
C HIS A 191 4.66 2.08 14.57
N ARG A 192 4.04 2.35 13.41
CA ARG A 192 2.59 2.18 13.22
C ARG A 192 2.15 0.71 13.36
N ALA A 193 2.99 -0.23 12.88
CA ALA A 193 2.74 -1.67 12.94
C ALA A 193 3.45 -2.37 14.11
N THR A 194 4.10 -1.63 15.02
CA THR A 194 4.63 -2.17 16.28
C THR A 194 3.46 -2.73 17.10
N ALA A 195 3.68 -3.74 17.92
CA ALA A 195 2.63 -4.44 18.67
C ALA A 195 1.55 -5.17 17.82
N CYS A 196 1.75 -5.29 16.48
CA CYS A 196 0.96 -6.22 15.65
C CYS A 196 1.39 -7.68 15.79
N GLU A 197 2.50 -7.94 16.46
CA GLU A 197 2.97 -9.28 16.87
C GLU A 197 2.85 -10.31 15.74
N PHE A 198 3.52 -10.02 14.59
CA PHE A 198 3.44 -10.82 13.36
C PHE A 198 3.87 -12.28 13.55
N ASP A 199 3.20 -13.17 12.82
CA ASP A 199 3.53 -14.60 12.72
C ASP A 199 4.27 -14.91 11.43
N VAL A 200 3.85 -14.28 10.33
CA VAL A 200 4.50 -14.40 9.03
C VAL A 200 4.87 -13.03 8.51
N ALA A 201 6.13 -12.84 8.16
CA ALA A 201 6.66 -11.65 7.50
C ALA A 201 6.98 -11.97 6.03
N VAL A 202 6.48 -11.17 5.10
CA VAL A 202 6.66 -11.38 3.65
C VAL A 202 7.30 -10.15 3.04
N VAL A 203 8.35 -10.31 2.24
CA VAL A 203 8.88 -9.25 1.37
C VAL A 203 8.66 -9.58 -0.09
N THR A 204 8.18 -8.60 -0.86
CA THR A 204 8.05 -8.74 -2.32
C THR A 204 9.35 -8.40 -3.05
N ASN A 205 9.86 -7.20 -2.89
CA ASN A 205 11.13 -6.69 -3.41
C ASN A 205 11.54 -5.42 -2.68
N ILE A 206 12.83 -5.06 -2.71
CA ILE A 206 13.31 -3.77 -2.19
C ILE A 206 14.18 -3.11 -3.27
N THR A 207 13.59 -2.12 -3.96
CA THR A 207 14.27 -1.29 -4.96
C THR A 207 14.38 0.16 -4.48
N HIS A 208 15.02 1.04 -5.24
CA HIS A 208 15.18 2.46 -4.86
C HIS A 208 13.82 3.18 -4.86
N GLU A 209 13.35 3.57 -3.68
CA GLU A 209 12.15 4.38 -3.49
C GLU A 209 12.21 5.12 -2.14
N HIS A 210 11.44 6.21 -1.98
CA HIS A 210 11.30 6.99 -0.74
C HIS A 210 12.64 7.50 -0.15
N LEU A 211 13.62 7.84 -1.00
CA LEU A 211 14.90 8.38 -0.53
C LEU A 211 14.78 9.82 -0.01
N ASP A 212 13.73 10.54 -0.38
CA ASP A 212 13.32 11.81 0.21
C ASP A 212 13.09 11.71 1.72
N TYR A 213 12.54 10.59 2.18
CA TYR A 213 12.28 10.30 3.59
C TYR A 213 13.41 9.51 4.27
N HIS A 214 13.85 8.41 3.67
CA HIS A 214 14.85 7.51 4.25
C HIS A 214 16.30 7.94 4.01
N GLN A 215 16.53 8.96 3.16
CA GLN A 215 17.83 9.52 2.79
C GLN A 215 18.73 8.54 2.00
N THR A 216 18.82 7.27 2.42
CA THR A 216 19.65 6.25 1.77
C THR A 216 18.89 4.94 1.54
N TYR A 217 19.31 4.18 0.53
CA TYR A 217 18.81 2.82 0.31
C TYR A 217 19.04 1.91 1.52
N ALA A 218 20.16 2.08 2.23
CA ALA A 218 20.47 1.30 3.42
C ALA A 218 19.44 1.53 4.54
N HIS A 219 19.06 2.79 4.80
CA HIS A 219 18.01 3.12 5.78
C HIS A 219 16.63 2.61 5.34
N TYR A 220 16.30 2.73 4.05
CA TYR A 220 15.06 2.21 3.50
C TYR A 220 14.94 0.69 3.67
N ARG A 221 16.01 -0.05 3.32
CA ARG A 221 16.09 -1.50 3.52
C ARG A 221 16.03 -1.89 5.00
N ALA A 222 16.76 -1.17 5.87
CA ALA A 222 16.73 -1.39 7.32
C ALA A 222 15.32 -1.15 7.92
N ALA A 223 14.61 -0.13 7.45
CA ALA A 223 13.22 0.11 7.88
C ALA A 223 12.32 -1.09 7.56
N LYS A 224 12.44 -1.68 6.35
CA LYS A 224 11.66 -2.87 5.99
C LYS A 224 12.10 -4.13 6.75
N ALA A 225 13.38 -4.26 7.08
CA ALA A 225 13.88 -5.38 7.89
C ALA A 225 13.25 -5.46 9.27
N ARG A 226 12.74 -4.32 9.82
CA ARG A 226 12.03 -4.30 11.11
C ARG A 226 10.83 -5.27 11.15
N LEU A 227 10.16 -5.51 10.01
CA LEU A 227 9.09 -6.51 9.97
C LEU A 227 9.59 -7.91 10.32
N PHE A 228 10.77 -8.28 9.86
CA PHE A 228 11.38 -9.59 10.11
C PHE A 228 12.00 -9.68 11.50
N THR A 229 12.72 -8.65 11.93
CA THR A 229 13.31 -8.63 13.28
C THR A 229 12.26 -8.61 14.39
N SER A 230 11.05 -8.11 14.11
CA SER A 230 9.95 -8.12 15.07
C SER A 230 9.38 -9.52 15.36
N LEU A 231 9.64 -10.51 14.51
CA LEU A 231 9.14 -11.89 14.69
C LEU A 231 9.65 -12.51 15.99
N ALA A 232 10.90 -12.27 16.35
CA ALA A 232 11.53 -12.84 17.55
C ALA A 232 10.84 -12.44 18.86
N GLY A 233 10.44 -11.15 18.95
CA GLY A 233 9.78 -10.59 20.13
C GLY A 233 8.26 -10.74 20.16
N ALA A 234 7.66 -11.22 19.07
CA ALA A 234 6.21 -11.34 18.96
C ALA A 234 5.66 -12.53 19.77
N ALA A 235 4.50 -12.35 20.38
CA ALA A 235 3.83 -13.41 21.15
C ALA A 235 3.68 -14.69 20.32
N ARG A 236 4.01 -15.84 20.92
CA ARG A 236 3.85 -17.15 20.27
C ARG A 236 2.39 -17.60 20.39
N LYS A 237 1.81 -18.06 19.29
CA LYS A 237 0.43 -18.52 19.20
C LYS A 237 0.41 -20.06 19.05
N PRO A 238 -0.50 -20.77 19.71
CA PRO A 238 -0.58 -22.21 19.62
C PRO A 238 -0.72 -22.69 18.17
N GLY A 239 0.13 -23.61 17.74
CA GLY A 239 0.09 -24.20 16.41
C GLY A 239 0.54 -23.29 15.27
N VAL A 240 1.06 -22.08 15.55
CA VAL A 240 1.57 -21.15 14.55
C VAL A 240 3.08 -20.96 14.71
N GLU A 241 3.84 -21.35 13.70
CA GLU A 241 5.29 -21.13 13.65
C GLU A 241 5.60 -19.75 13.05
N LYS A 242 6.57 -19.04 13.63
CA LYS A 242 7.04 -17.76 13.09
C LYS A 242 7.88 -18.00 11.84
N ALA A 243 7.58 -17.28 10.75
CA ALA A 243 8.29 -17.46 9.49
C ALA A 243 8.53 -16.16 8.73
N GLY A 244 9.70 -16.04 8.12
CA GLY A 244 10.01 -15.00 7.13
C GLY A 244 9.98 -15.58 5.72
N VAL A 245 9.26 -14.94 4.80
CA VAL A 245 9.13 -15.31 3.40
C VAL A 245 9.89 -14.29 2.56
N LEU A 246 10.95 -14.72 1.90
CA LEU A 246 11.95 -13.89 1.23
C LEU A 246 11.99 -14.14 -0.27
N ASN A 247 12.11 -13.07 -1.05
CA ASN A 247 12.28 -13.15 -2.49
C ASN A 247 13.74 -13.45 -2.84
N ALA A 248 14.02 -14.66 -3.34
CA ALA A 248 15.36 -15.09 -3.75
C ALA A 248 15.88 -14.34 -4.99
N ASP A 249 14.99 -13.74 -5.80
CA ASP A 249 15.36 -12.99 -6.99
C ASP A 249 15.75 -11.53 -6.67
N ASP A 250 15.51 -11.07 -5.44
CA ASP A 250 15.76 -9.68 -5.01
C ASP A 250 17.14 -9.52 -4.36
N GLY A 251 17.82 -8.41 -4.68
CA GLY A 251 19.15 -8.10 -4.15
C GLY A 251 19.22 -7.87 -2.63
N SER A 252 18.08 -7.75 -1.96
CA SER A 252 18.00 -7.64 -0.50
C SER A 252 17.95 -8.99 0.22
N PHE A 253 17.90 -10.12 -0.51
CA PHE A 253 17.71 -11.46 0.05
C PHE A 253 18.69 -11.79 1.18
N ASP A 254 20.00 -11.71 0.91
CA ASP A 254 21.04 -12.08 1.87
C ASP A 254 21.01 -11.21 3.13
N TYR A 255 20.76 -9.90 2.94
CA TYR A 255 20.64 -8.97 4.07
C TYR A 255 19.47 -9.33 4.97
N LEU A 256 18.30 -9.59 4.39
CA LEU A 256 17.12 -9.96 5.15
C LEU A 256 17.25 -11.34 5.77
N ALA A 257 17.83 -12.31 5.07
CA ALA A 257 18.09 -13.65 5.59
C ALA A 257 19.00 -13.64 6.83
N GLY A 258 19.91 -12.67 6.93
CA GLY A 258 20.75 -12.45 8.11
C GLY A 258 20.10 -11.64 9.25
N ALA A 259 18.93 -11.06 9.02
CA ALA A 259 18.32 -10.13 9.97
C ALA A 259 17.44 -10.80 11.06
N PHE A 260 17.09 -12.08 10.92
CA PHE A 260 16.22 -12.82 11.85
C PHE A 260 16.60 -14.31 11.88
N THR A 261 16.17 -15.02 12.92
CA THR A 261 16.56 -16.41 13.21
C THR A 261 15.41 -17.41 13.06
N GLU A 262 14.18 -16.95 12.93
CA GLU A 262 12.99 -17.76 12.75
C GLU A 262 13.05 -18.54 11.43
N ARG A 263 12.08 -19.42 11.21
CA ARG A 263 11.99 -20.21 9.98
C ARG A 263 12.02 -19.31 8.75
N ARG A 264 12.88 -19.65 7.78
CA ARG A 264 13.02 -18.96 6.49
C ARG A 264 12.45 -19.80 5.39
N LEU A 265 11.68 -19.17 4.52
CA LEU A 265 11.21 -19.71 3.26
C LEU A 265 11.58 -18.73 2.15
N SER A 266 12.25 -19.21 1.14
CA SER A 266 12.57 -18.46 -0.06
C SER A 266 11.58 -18.77 -1.18
N TYR A 267 11.25 -17.75 -1.97
CA TYR A 267 10.51 -17.94 -3.21
C TYR A 267 11.18 -17.17 -4.35
N GLY A 268 10.97 -17.61 -5.59
CA GLY A 268 11.51 -16.94 -6.77
C GLY A 268 11.58 -17.85 -7.99
N LEU A 269 12.09 -17.30 -9.08
CA LEU A 269 12.34 -18.00 -10.33
C LEU A 269 13.77 -18.56 -10.42
N ARG A 270 14.68 -18.07 -9.55
CA ARG A 270 16.07 -18.55 -9.47
C ARG A 270 16.12 -19.99 -8.98
N ALA A 271 17.10 -20.72 -9.49
CA ALA A 271 17.38 -22.06 -9.01
C ALA A 271 17.75 -22.04 -7.51
N GLY A 272 17.17 -22.96 -6.74
CA GLY A 272 17.42 -23.10 -5.31
C GLY A 272 16.45 -22.35 -4.39
N ALA A 273 15.46 -21.61 -4.92
CA ALA A 273 14.35 -21.12 -4.11
C ALA A 273 13.47 -22.29 -3.63
N ASP A 274 12.99 -22.22 -2.36
CA ASP A 274 12.14 -23.26 -1.77
C ASP A 274 10.80 -23.36 -2.51
N VAL A 275 10.24 -22.22 -2.94
CA VAL A 275 9.00 -22.14 -3.72
C VAL A 275 9.28 -21.48 -5.06
N THR A 276 9.05 -22.20 -6.16
CA THR A 276 9.38 -21.72 -7.50
C THR A 276 8.26 -21.97 -8.51
N ALA A 277 8.33 -21.31 -9.67
CA ALA A 277 7.44 -21.53 -10.80
C ALA A 277 8.18 -22.24 -11.94
N ARG A 278 7.51 -23.22 -12.55
CA ARG A 278 7.95 -23.87 -13.79
C ARG A 278 6.92 -23.64 -14.88
N ALA A 279 7.37 -23.67 -16.14
CA ALA A 279 6.53 -23.56 -17.33
C ALA A 279 5.59 -22.32 -17.30
N ALA A 280 6.11 -21.17 -16.84
CA ALA A 280 5.32 -19.95 -16.77
C ALA A 280 4.95 -19.46 -18.19
N ALA A 281 3.64 -19.32 -18.43
CA ALA A 281 3.07 -18.81 -19.66
C ALA A 281 2.15 -17.62 -19.36
N PHE A 282 2.11 -16.69 -20.29
CA PHE A 282 1.34 -15.45 -20.21
C PHE A 282 0.45 -15.34 -21.44
N GLY A 283 -0.82 -15.05 -21.23
CA GLY A 283 -1.80 -14.94 -22.32
C GLY A 283 -2.86 -13.89 -22.05
N PRO A 284 -3.81 -13.74 -22.99
CA PRO A 284 -4.96 -12.86 -22.81
C PRO A 284 -5.79 -13.23 -21.58
N ASP A 285 -5.81 -14.52 -21.22
CA ASP A 285 -6.60 -15.07 -20.10
C ASP A 285 -5.84 -15.02 -18.76
N GLY A 286 -4.63 -14.45 -18.73
CA GLY A 286 -3.82 -14.29 -17.51
C GLY A 286 -2.55 -15.12 -17.49
N LEU A 287 -2.21 -15.63 -16.30
CA LEU A 287 -0.98 -16.36 -16.01
C LEU A 287 -1.28 -17.85 -15.81
N HIS A 288 -0.40 -18.70 -16.33
CA HIS A 288 -0.40 -20.14 -16.07
C HIS A 288 1.01 -20.59 -15.73
N PHE A 289 1.18 -21.32 -14.64
CA PHE A 289 2.46 -21.87 -14.25
C PHE A 289 2.28 -23.04 -13.28
N ARG A 290 3.32 -23.83 -13.11
CA ARG A 290 3.38 -24.90 -12.11
C ARG A 290 4.12 -24.40 -10.88
N ALA A 291 3.45 -24.30 -9.73
CA ALA A 291 4.07 -23.95 -8.45
C ALA A 291 4.66 -25.21 -7.80
N VAL A 292 5.95 -25.15 -7.49
CA VAL A 292 6.68 -26.25 -6.85
C VAL A 292 7.27 -25.76 -5.54
N GLY A 293 7.04 -26.50 -4.47
CA GLY A 293 7.57 -26.22 -3.13
C GLY A 293 7.94 -27.52 -2.39
N PRO A 294 8.49 -27.44 -1.16
CA PRO A 294 8.98 -28.61 -0.42
C PRO A 294 7.92 -29.70 -0.19
N ALA A 295 6.63 -29.30 -0.06
CA ALA A 295 5.53 -30.19 0.25
C ALA A 295 4.37 -30.11 -0.74
N PHE A 296 4.57 -29.45 -1.90
CA PHE A 296 3.51 -29.30 -2.89
C PHE A 296 4.06 -29.13 -4.30
N ASP A 297 3.23 -29.53 -5.26
CA ASP A 297 3.46 -29.40 -6.69
C ASP A 297 2.09 -29.34 -7.39
N PHE A 298 1.68 -28.17 -7.92
CA PHE A 298 0.36 -27.98 -8.50
C PHE A 298 0.31 -26.88 -9.58
N GLU A 299 -0.64 -27.01 -10.49
CA GLU A 299 -0.89 -26.01 -11.53
C GLU A 299 -1.62 -24.79 -10.97
N VAL A 300 -1.16 -23.61 -11.36
CA VAL A 300 -1.73 -22.30 -11.00
C VAL A 300 -2.23 -21.61 -12.25
N SER A 301 -3.48 -21.14 -12.19
CA SER A 301 -4.06 -20.22 -13.16
C SER A 301 -4.51 -18.95 -12.44
N SER A 302 -4.15 -17.79 -12.95
CA SER A 302 -4.52 -16.50 -12.40
C SER A 302 -4.95 -15.54 -13.50
N PRO A 303 -6.08 -14.83 -13.34
CA PRO A 303 -6.52 -13.83 -14.32
C PRO A 303 -5.71 -12.53 -14.26
N LEU A 304 -4.78 -12.40 -13.30
CA LEU A 304 -3.95 -11.21 -13.15
C LEU A 304 -3.03 -11.01 -14.36
N ALA A 305 -2.94 -9.79 -14.86
CA ALA A 305 -2.07 -9.44 -15.99
C ALA A 305 -0.64 -9.12 -15.52
N GLY A 306 0.36 -9.49 -16.33
CA GLY A 306 1.77 -9.14 -16.14
C GLY A 306 2.61 -10.22 -15.46
N ALA A 307 3.77 -10.48 -16.06
CA ALA A 307 4.73 -11.51 -15.64
C ALA A 307 5.17 -11.40 -14.18
N PHE A 308 5.25 -10.15 -13.66
CA PHE A 308 5.62 -9.90 -12.26
C PHE A 308 4.62 -10.50 -11.26
N ASN A 309 3.38 -10.79 -11.68
CA ASN A 309 2.40 -11.42 -10.81
C ASN A 309 2.68 -12.91 -10.56
N VAL A 310 3.54 -13.57 -11.33
CA VAL A 310 4.05 -14.90 -10.95
C VAL A 310 4.79 -14.80 -9.61
N SER A 311 5.66 -13.81 -9.46
CA SER A 311 6.39 -13.57 -8.20
C SER A 311 5.44 -13.24 -7.05
N ASN A 312 4.40 -12.41 -7.27
CA ASN A 312 3.39 -12.11 -6.24
C ASN A 312 2.58 -13.36 -5.84
N CYS A 313 2.23 -14.23 -6.80
CA CYS A 313 1.58 -15.51 -6.53
C CYS A 313 2.49 -16.45 -5.74
N LEU A 314 3.79 -16.56 -6.10
CA LEU A 314 4.76 -17.37 -5.37
C LEU A 314 4.94 -16.88 -3.93
N ALA A 315 5.01 -15.56 -3.70
CA ALA A 315 5.05 -14.97 -2.37
C ALA A 315 3.82 -15.37 -1.54
N ALA A 316 2.62 -15.29 -2.13
CA ALA A 316 1.37 -15.67 -1.47
C ALA A 316 1.30 -17.18 -1.19
N ILE A 317 1.73 -18.03 -2.12
CA ILE A 317 1.82 -19.49 -1.93
C ILE A 317 2.83 -19.82 -0.82
N ALA A 318 4.01 -19.20 -0.84
CA ALA A 318 5.03 -19.41 0.19
C ALA A 318 4.54 -19.01 1.59
N ALA A 319 3.81 -17.89 1.69
CA ALA A 319 3.24 -17.42 2.95
C ALA A 319 2.11 -18.33 3.46
N THR A 320 1.27 -18.86 2.57
CA THR A 320 0.09 -19.65 2.94
C THR A 320 0.38 -21.15 2.96
N ALA A 321 0.64 -21.78 1.81
CA ALA A 321 0.91 -23.22 1.75
C ALA A 321 2.27 -23.57 2.37
N GLY A 322 3.28 -22.72 2.18
CA GLY A 322 4.62 -22.93 2.70
C GLY A 322 4.75 -22.69 4.21
N ALA A 323 4.38 -21.51 4.68
CA ALA A 323 4.59 -21.11 6.07
C ALA A 323 3.44 -21.54 7.00
N LEU A 324 2.19 -21.36 6.58
CA LEU A 324 1.01 -21.64 7.42
C LEU A 324 0.42 -23.04 7.19
N GLY A 325 0.94 -23.84 6.26
CA GLY A 325 0.44 -25.18 5.98
C GLY A 325 -0.97 -25.23 5.39
N ILE A 326 -1.41 -24.16 4.75
CA ILE A 326 -2.71 -24.11 4.05
C ILE A 326 -2.69 -25.11 2.89
N ALA A 327 -3.78 -25.86 2.72
CA ALA A 327 -3.87 -26.85 1.66
C ALA A 327 -3.59 -26.26 0.27
N PRO A 328 -2.74 -26.85 -0.56
CA PRO A 328 -2.37 -26.35 -1.90
C PRO A 328 -3.58 -26.09 -2.79
N GLU A 329 -4.63 -26.88 -2.66
CA GLU A 329 -5.89 -26.73 -3.40
C GLU A 329 -6.61 -25.41 -3.04
N ALA A 330 -6.53 -24.94 -1.79
CA ALA A 330 -7.06 -23.64 -1.40
C ALA A 330 -6.24 -22.50 -2.03
N ALA A 331 -4.90 -22.65 -2.11
CA ALA A 331 -4.04 -21.70 -2.80
C ALA A 331 -4.42 -21.61 -4.28
N ARG A 332 -4.58 -22.76 -4.96
CA ARG A 332 -5.01 -22.82 -6.36
C ARG A 332 -6.35 -22.11 -6.58
N ARG A 333 -7.38 -22.43 -5.76
CA ARG A 333 -8.71 -21.80 -5.86
C ARG A 333 -8.67 -20.31 -5.54
N GLY A 334 -7.97 -19.91 -4.48
CA GLY A 334 -7.89 -18.50 -4.07
C GLY A 334 -7.22 -17.62 -5.10
N ILE A 335 -6.15 -18.10 -5.74
CA ILE A 335 -5.47 -17.37 -6.82
C ILE A 335 -6.40 -17.25 -8.05
N ALA A 336 -7.04 -18.34 -8.45
CA ALA A 336 -7.95 -18.35 -9.60
C ALA A 336 -9.20 -17.49 -9.41
N ALA A 337 -9.69 -17.37 -8.16
CA ALA A 337 -10.87 -16.58 -7.82
C ALA A 337 -10.62 -15.07 -7.79
N LEU A 338 -9.37 -14.63 -7.73
CA LEU A 338 -9.02 -13.21 -7.66
C LEU A 338 -9.07 -12.59 -9.07
N ALA A 339 -10.22 -12.06 -9.45
CA ALA A 339 -10.45 -11.47 -10.78
C ALA A 339 -9.55 -10.24 -11.06
N GLY A 340 -9.10 -9.52 -10.02
CA GLY A 340 -8.25 -8.34 -10.12
C GLY A 340 -8.03 -7.67 -8.78
N VAL A 341 -7.13 -6.72 -8.74
CA VAL A 341 -6.89 -5.85 -7.59
C VAL A 341 -7.23 -4.42 -7.99
N PRO A 342 -8.10 -3.71 -7.26
CA PRO A 342 -8.51 -2.37 -7.65
C PRO A 342 -7.31 -1.46 -7.95
N GLY A 343 -7.31 -0.84 -9.13
CA GLY A 343 -6.24 0.05 -9.60
C GLY A 343 -4.86 -0.60 -9.79
N ARG A 344 -4.79 -1.92 -10.00
CA ARG A 344 -3.56 -2.65 -10.32
C ARG A 344 -3.77 -3.46 -11.60
N MET A 345 -3.36 -2.93 -12.75
CA MET A 345 -3.65 -3.47 -14.08
C MET A 345 -5.14 -3.87 -14.23
N GLU A 346 -6.02 -3.09 -13.61
CA GLU A 346 -7.47 -3.34 -13.60
C GLU A 346 -8.07 -3.05 -14.97
N ARG A 347 -8.64 -4.07 -15.60
CA ARG A 347 -9.33 -3.91 -16.88
C ARG A 347 -10.70 -3.27 -16.67
N ILE A 348 -11.01 -2.27 -17.51
CA ILE A 348 -12.31 -1.61 -17.58
C ILE A 348 -12.93 -1.98 -18.94
N ASP A 349 -14.04 -2.70 -18.89
CA ASP A 349 -14.71 -3.20 -20.10
C ASP A 349 -16.19 -2.78 -20.12
N LEU A 350 -16.58 -2.09 -21.19
CA LEU A 350 -17.95 -1.72 -21.52
C LEU A 350 -18.32 -2.21 -22.95
N GLY A 351 -17.54 -3.11 -23.55
CA GLY A 351 -17.73 -3.62 -24.92
C GLY A 351 -16.96 -2.83 -25.99
N GLN A 352 -16.01 -1.99 -25.61
CA GLN A 352 -15.13 -1.29 -26.56
C GLN A 352 -14.18 -2.27 -27.27
N PRO A 353 -13.79 -1.98 -28.55
CA PRO A 353 -12.96 -2.89 -29.35
C PRO A 353 -11.45 -2.80 -29.03
N PHE A 354 -11.08 -2.22 -27.90
CA PHE A 354 -9.72 -2.07 -27.42
C PHE A 354 -9.65 -2.36 -25.90
N THR A 355 -8.45 -2.60 -25.37
CA THR A 355 -8.27 -2.84 -23.94
C THR A 355 -8.08 -1.51 -23.19
N ALA A 356 -8.86 -1.27 -22.14
CA ALA A 356 -8.70 -0.12 -21.24
C ALA A 356 -8.30 -0.61 -19.84
N ILE A 357 -7.25 -0.01 -19.28
CA ILE A 357 -6.62 -0.44 -18.02
C ILE A 357 -6.38 0.75 -17.10
N VAL A 358 -6.63 0.56 -15.80
CA VAL A 358 -6.24 1.49 -14.73
C VAL A 358 -5.13 0.85 -13.89
N ASP A 359 -4.04 1.60 -13.65
CA ASP A 359 -2.93 1.15 -12.83
C ASP A 359 -2.41 2.26 -11.89
N PHE A 360 -1.89 1.87 -10.75
CA PHE A 360 -1.29 2.80 -9.77
C PHE A 360 0.15 3.22 -10.11
N ALA A 361 0.73 2.75 -11.20
CA ALA A 361 2.10 3.03 -11.60
C ALA A 361 2.38 4.55 -11.62
N HIS A 362 3.03 5.05 -10.57
CA HIS A 362 3.35 6.46 -10.34
C HIS A 362 4.85 6.70 -10.14
N THR A 363 5.68 5.70 -10.40
CA THR A 363 7.15 5.80 -10.40
C THR A 363 7.72 5.37 -11.75
N PRO A 364 8.94 5.80 -12.14
CA PRO A 364 9.52 5.40 -13.42
C PRO A 364 9.59 3.88 -13.62
N ASN A 365 10.00 3.13 -12.60
CA ASN A 365 10.07 1.66 -12.65
C ASN A 365 8.69 1.01 -12.74
N ALA A 366 7.71 1.48 -11.96
CA ALA A 366 6.36 0.94 -12.01
C ALA A 366 5.71 1.22 -13.37
N LEU A 367 5.87 2.44 -13.90
CA LEU A 367 5.38 2.82 -15.23
C LEU A 367 6.03 1.98 -16.33
N LYS A 368 7.35 1.75 -16.25
CA LYS A 368 8.07 0.88 -17.18
C LYS A 368 7.45 -0.52 -17.21
N ARG A 369 7.27 -1.14 -16.04
CA ARG A 369 6.67 -2.49 -15.93
C ARG A 369 5.24 -2.54 -16.47
N ALA A 370 4.42 -1.52 -16.18
CA ALA A 370 3.06 -1.44 -16.68
C ALA A 370 3.03 -1.33 -18.21
N LEU A 371 3.88 -0.49 -18.80
CA LEU A 371 4.01 -0.33 -20.25
C LEU A 371 4.58 -1.58 -20.93
N GLU A 372 5.60 -2.21 -20.36
CA GLU A 372 6.14 -3.49 -20.85
C GLU A 372 5.04 -4.58 -20.84
N THR A 373 4.25 -4.65 -19.78
CA THR A 373 3.11 -5.56 -19.70
C THR A 373 2.08 -5.28 -20.79
N ALA A 374 1.70 -4.02 -20.97
CA ALA A 374 0.78 -3.62 -22.04
C ALA A 374 1.34 -3.99 -23.43
N ARG A 375 2.64 -3.79 -23.66
CA ARG A 375 3.29 -4.21 -24.91
C ARG A 375 3.26 -5.72 -25.13
N HIS A 376 3.45 -6.52 -24.10
CA HIS A 376 3.34 -7.98 -24.20
C HIS A 376 1.90 -8.43 -24.47
N MET A 377 0.91 -7.78 -23.88
CA MET A 377 -0.51 -8.10 -24.13
C MET A 377 -0.93 -7.86 -25.59
N ARG A 378 -0.28 -6.91 -26.30
CA ARG A 378 -0.55 -6.66 -27.73
C ARG A 378 0.13 -7.65 -28.69
N ALA A 379 1.15 -8.40 -28.23
CA ALA A 379 1.91 -9.33 -29.03
C ALA A 379 1.04 -10.56 -29.37
N GLY A 380 0.32 -10.52 -30.45
CA GLY A 380 -0.62 -11.55 -30.90
C GLY A 380 -1.80 -10.97 -31.70
N ALA A 381 -1.96 -9.65 -31.73
CA ALA A 381 -2.97 -8.97 -32.50
C ALA A 381 -2.57 -8.86 -34.00
N ALA A 382 -3.57 -8.93 -34.88
CA ALA A 382 -3.42 -8.82 -36.33
C ALA A 382 -2.81 -7.46 -36.76
N ALA A 383 -2.24 -7.40 -37.97
CA ALA A 383 -1.74 -6.16 -38.55
C ALA A 383 -2.88 -5.16 -38.84
N PRO A 384 -2.74 -3.83 -38.58
CA PRO A 384 -1.55 -3.15 -38.07
C PRO A 384 -1.29 -3.41 -36.58
N PRO A 385 -0.04 -3.31 -36.10
CA PRO A 385 0.27 -3.59 -34.70
C PRO A 385 -0.49 -2.65 -33.76
N ALA A 386 -1.12 -3.25 -32.73
CA ALA A 386 -1.82 -2.50 -31.68
C ALA A 386 -0.90 -1.50 -30.99
N ARG A 387 -1.41 -0.32 -30.64
CA ARG A 387 -0.68 0.76 -29.99
C ARG A 387 -0.93 0.74 -28.48
N VAL A 388 0.04 1.25 -27.71
CA VAL A 388 -0.11 1.55 -26.29
C VAL A 388 -0.26 3.07 -26.12
N ILE A 389 -1.38 3.49 -25.54
CA ILE A 389 -1.71 4.88 -25.22
C ILE A 389 -1.64 5.06 -23.71
N ALA A 390 -0.65 5.77 -23.22
CA ALA A 390 -0.43 5.99 -21.78
C ALA A 390 -1.02 7.34 -21.35
N VAL A 391 -1.73 7.37 -20.22
CA VAL A 391 -2.26 8.59 -19.58
C VAL A 391 -1.72 8.65 -18.16
N PHE A 392 -0.94 9.69 -17.79
CA PHE A 392 -0.43 9.83 -16.43
C PHE A 392 -0.02 11.26 -16.12
N GLY A 393 0.12 11.54 -14.83
CA GLY A 393 0.62 12.80 -14.29
C GLY A 393 1.82 12.59 -13.38
N SER A 394 2.13 13.62 -12.60
CA SER A 394 3.09 13.54 -11.50
C SER A 394 2.74 14.52 -10.39
N ALA A 395 2.86 14.06 -9.13
CA ALA A 395 2.45 14.84 -7.98
C ALA A 395 3.32 16.07 -7.73
N GLY A 396 2.68 17.15 -7.29
CA GLY A 396 3.34 18.36 -6.78
C GLY A 396 3.96 18.14 -5.41
N LEU A 397 4.96 18.95 -5.05
CA LEU A 397 5.69 18.89 -3.77
C LEU A 397 6.30 17.52 -3.47
N ARG A 398 6.70 16.80 -4.52
CA ARG A 398 7.35 15.49 -4.49
C ARG A 398 8.61 15.52 -5.34
N ASP A 399 9.23 14.36 -5.53
CA ASP A 399 10.42 14.20 -6.35
C ASP A 399 10.23 14.78 -7.76
N VAL A 400 10.95 15.87 -8.04
CA VAL A 400 10.87 16.63 -9.30
C VAL A 400 11.47 15.83 -10.46
N GLU A 401 12.57 15.09 -10.21
CA GLU A 401 13.27 14.32 -11.24
C GLU A 401 12.41 13.17 -11.79
N LYS A 402 11.55 12.61 -10.95
CA LYS A 402 10.56 11.61 -11.33
C LYS A 402 9.69 12.05 -12.51
N ARG A 403 9.34 13.34 -12.62
CA ARG A 403 8.50 13.91 -13.69
C ARG A 403 9.13 13.68 -15.06
N ARG A 404 10.41 14.03 -15.17
CA ARG A 404 11.19 13.86 -16.39
C ARG A 404 11.37 12.38 -16.72
N LEU A 405 11.81 11.58 -15.75
CA LEU A 405 12.10 10.15 -15.96
C LEU A 405 10.86 9.34 -16.37
N MET A 406 9.68 9.62 -15.81
CA MET A 406 8.43 8.95 -16.20
C MET A 406 8.06 9.29 -17.66
N ALA A 407 8.20 10.56 -18.05
CA ALA A 407 7.89 10.98 -19.41
C ALA A 407 8.90 10.41 -20.44
N GLU A 408 10.19 10.32 -20.10
CA GLU A 408 11.20 9.62 -20.90
C GLU A 408 10.83 8.14 -21.09
N THR A 409 10.50 7.46 -19.99
CA THR A 409 10.08 6.04 -20.01
C THR A 409 8.86 5.84 -20.91
N ALA A 410 7.87 6.73 -20.82
CA ALA A 410 6.68 6.64 -21.65
C ALA A 410 6.98 6.92 -23.13
N ALA A 411 7.84 7.88 -23.45
CA ALA A 411 8.23 8.16 -24.82
C ALA A 411 8.98 7.00 -25.50
N GLU A 412 9.68 6.16 -24.71
CA GLU A 412 10.37 4.97 -25.21
C GLU A 412 9.43 3.75 -25.38
N LEU A 413 8.40 3.63 -24.53
CA LEU A 413 7.61 2.40 -24.41
C LEU A 413 6.14 2.54 -24.84
N ALA A 414 5.58 3.74 -24.87
CA ALA A 414 4.24 3.99 -25.37
C ALA A 414 4.29 4.55 -26.81
N ASP A 415 3.26 4.29 -27.60
CA ASP A 415 3.10 4.84 -28.95
C ASP A 415 2.50 6.25 -28.89
N ILE A 416 1.66 6.51 -27.88
CA ILE A 416 1.07 7.82 -27.59
C ILE A 416 1.08 8.04 -26.09
N THR A 417 1.41 9.27 -25.65
CA THR A 417 1.38 9.66 -24.24
C THR A 417 0.47 10.88 -24.05
N VAL A 418 -0.41 10.83 -23.04
CA VAL A 418 -1.22 11.97 -22.61
C VAL A 418 -0.80 12.37 -21.20
N LEU A 419 -0.13 13.52 -21.09
CA LEU A 419 0.37 14.10 -19.85
C LEU A 419 -0.73 14.95 -19.21
N THR A 420 -1.04 14.69 -17.92
CA THR A 420 -2.21 15.30 -17.25
C THR A 420 -1.96 15.55 -15.76
N ALA A 421 -2.97 16.06 -15.04
CA ALA A 421 -2.89 16.27 -13.59
C ALA A 421 -2.80 14.93 -12.82
N GLU A 422 -2.00 14.97 -11.75
CA GLU A 422 -1.95 13.98 -10.66
C GLU A 422 -1.53 14.72 -9.39
N ASP A 423 -2.46 15.02 -8.49
CA ASP A 423 -2.21 15.75 -7.23
C ASP A 423 -1.23 16.94 -7.37
N PRO A 424 -1.53 17.96 -8.17
CA PRO A 424 -0.62 19.10 -8.34
C PRO A 424 -0.37 19.86 -7.03
N ARG A 425 -1.28 19.74 -6.06
CA ARG A 425 -1.24 20.43 -4.77
C ARG A 425 -1.10 21.93 -4.97
N THR A 426 -0.17 22.59 -4.27
CA THR A 426 0.07 24.03 -4.38
C THR A 426 1.07 24.41 -5.48
N GLU A 427 1.62 23.43 -6.24
CA GLU A 427 2.44 23.73 -7.41
C GLU A 427 1.59 24.07 -8.64
N ALA A 428 2.11 24.92 -9.51
CA ALA A 428 1.48 25.24 -10.78
C ALA A 428 1.49 24.02 -11.70
N LEU A 429 0.32 23.52 -12.09
CA LEU A 429 0.16 22.34 -12.94
C LEU A 429 0.88 22.48 -14.28
N ASP A 430 0.83 23.67 -14.91
CA ASP A 430 1.51 23.92 -16.18
C ASP A 430 3.04 23.72 -16.08
N GLY A 431 3.65 24.08 -14.94
CA GLY A 431 5.05 23.85 -14.67
C GLY A 431 5.39 22.36 -14.55
N ILE A 432 4.53 21.59 -13.91
CA ILE A 432 4.67 20.12 -13.82
C ILE A 432 4.59 19.51 -15.22
N LEU A 433 3.58 19.88 -16.00
CA LEU A 433 3.37 19.36 -17.35
C LEU A 433 4.50 19.76 -18.31
N GLU A 434 5.09 20.96 -18.17
CA GLU A 434 6.24 21.37 -18.98
C GLU A 434 7.50 20.54 -18.68
N MET A 435 7.78 20.24 -17.40
CA MET A 435 8.89 19.34 -17.03
C MET A 435 8.71 17.93 -17.62
N MET A 436 7.47 17.41 -17.62
CA MET A 436 7.15 16.13 -18.23
C MET A 436 7.29 16.20 -19.76
N ALA A 437 6.79 17.27 -20.40
CA ALA A 437 6.92 17.47 -21.84
C ALA A 437 8.40 17.60 -22.27
N PHE A 438 9.24 18.25 -21.45
CA PHE A 438 10.68 18.27 -21.67
C PHE A 438 11.27 16.84 -21.71
N GLY A 439 10.89 15.97 -20.75
CA GLY A 439 11.29 14.57 -20.75
C GLY A 439 10.83 13.82 -22.00
N ALA A 440 9.58 14.00 -22.44
CA ALA A 440 9.08 13.37 -23.66
C ALA A 440 9.84 13.84 -24.91
N ARG A 441 10.08 15.15 -25.06
CA ARG A 441 10.84 15.71 -26.18
C ARG A 441 12.31 15.23 -26.21
N SER A 442 12.94 15.02 -25.05
CA SER A 442 14.32 14.53 -24.96
C SER A 442 14.51 13.12 -25.55
N ARG A 443 13.42 12.37 -25.68
CA ARG A 443 13.37 11.04 -26.30
C ARG A 443 12.70 11.05 -27.69
N GLY A 444 12.63 12.22 -28.33
CA GLY A 444 12.10 12.35 -29.68
C GLY A 444 10.58 12.49 -29.76
N GLY A 445 9.89 12.69 -28.63
CA GLY A 445 8.46 12.93 -28.61
C GLY A 445 8.08 14.24 -29.31
N VAL A 446 6.98 14.20 -30.11
CA VAL A 446 6.45 15.34 -30.85
C VAL A 446 5.08 15.70 -30.29
N GLU A 447 4.95 16.91 -29.73
CA GLU A 447 3.69 17.40 -29.16
C GLU A 447 2.60 17.51 -30.22
N GLY A 448 1.40 17.04 -29.91
CA GLY A 448 0.29 16.95 -30.85
C GLY A 448 0.33 15.72 -31.76
N GLN A 449 1.35 14.87 -31.68
CA GLN A 449 1.48 13.64 -32.46
C GLN A 449 1.71 12.41 -31.58
N THR A 450 2.87 12.34 -30.90
CA THR A 450 3.24 11.20 -30.04
C THR A 450 2.99 11.51 -28.56
N PHE A 451 2.89 12.78 -28.17
CA PHE A 451 2.41 13.14 -26.85
C PHE A 451 1.51 14.38 -26.86
N PHE A 452 0.66 14.50 -25.85
CA PHE A 452 -0.29 15.58 -25.65
C PHE A 452 -0.21 16.07 -24.21
N ARG A 453 -0.36 17.39 -23.98
CA ARG A 453 -0.59 17.96 -22.66
C ARG A 453 -2.07 18.30 -22.51
N VAL A 454 -2.73 17.65 -21.57
CA VAL A 454 -4.16 17.86 -21.28
C VAL A 454 -4.31 18.05 -19.78
N PRO A 455 -4.37 19.30 -19.27
CA PRO A 455 -4.38 19.59 -17.84
C PRO A 455 -5.53 18.91 -17.07
N ASP A 456 -6.73 18.88 -17.65
CA ASP A 456 -7.86 18.14 -17.04
C ASP A 456 -7.73 16.64 -17.27
N ARG A 457 -7.75 15.87 -16.18
CA ARG A 457 -7.57 14.42 -16.27
C ARG A 457 -8.77 13.70 -16.89
N GLY A 458 -9.98 14.22 -16.74
CA GLY A 458 -11.17 13.70 -17.41
C GLY A 458 -11.06 13.85 -18.93
N ASP A 459 -10.66 15.04 -19.38
CA ASP A 459 -10.44 15.31 -20.80
C ASP A 459 -9.26 14.51 -21.38
N ALA A 460 -8.21 14.27 -20.56
CA ALA A 460 -7.11 13.41 -20.95
C ALA A 460 -7.56 11.96 -21.20
N LEU A 461 -8.40 11.42 -20.34
CA LEU A 461 -8.99 10.09 -20.53
C LEU A 461 -9.93 10.05 -21.74
N ARG A 462 -10.78 11.07 -21.94
CA ARG A 462 -11.61 11.20 -23.15
C ARG A 462 -10.77 11.25 -24.43
N LEU A 463 -9.67 11.99 -24.41
CA LEU A 463 -8.76 12.05 -25.54
C LEU A 463 -8.14 10.66 -25.82
N ALA A 464 -7.64 9.99 -24.80
CA ALA A 464 -7.00 8.69 -24.94
C ALA A 464 -7.95 7.63 -25.53
N VAL A 465 -9.20 7.53 -25.04
CA VAL A 465 -10.17 6.57 -25.57
C VAL A 465 -10.62 6.92 -26.99
N ARG A 466 -10.68 8.21 -27.36
CA ARG A 466 -10.97 8.65 -28.74
C ARG A 466 -9.84 8.36 -29.73
N LEU A 467 -8.59 8.38 -29.28
CA LEU A 467 -7.41 8.05 -30.09
C LEU A 467 -7.26 6.55 -30.31
N ALA A 468 -7.87 5.72 -29.44
CA ALA A 468 -7.75 4.28 -29.49
C ALA A 468 -8.48 3.68 -30.71
N ARG A 469 -7.84 2.70 -31.33
CA ARG A 469 -8.34 1.89 -32.44
C ARG A 469 -8.60 0.46 -31.96
N PRO A 470 -9.36 -0.34 -32.73
CA PRO A 470 -9.52 -1.75 -32.40
C PRO A 470 -8.17 -2.45 -32.17
N GLY A 471 -8.06 -3.14 -31.04
CA GLY A 471 -6.85 -3.85 -30.61
C GLY A 471 -5.85 -3.01 -29.80
N ASP A 472 -5.94 -1.68 -29.76
CA ASP A 472 -5.08 -0.81 -28.97
C ASP A 472 -5.24 -1.06 -27.44
N ILE A 473 -4.31 -0.54 -26.66
CA ILE A 473 -4.35 -0.57 -25.19
C ILE A 473 -4.28 0.86 -24.67
N VAL A 474 -5.30 1.30 -23.94
CA VAL A 474 -5.32 2.55 -23.18
C VAL A 474 -4.95 2.23 -21.73
N LEU A 475 -3.89 2.84 -21.22
CA LEU A 475 -3.35 2.61 -19.88
C LEU A 475 -3.35 3.91 -19.07
N ALA A 476 -4.30 4.06 -18.14
CA ALA A 476 -4.39 5.18 -17.21
C ALA A 476 -3.56 4.86 -15.95
N CYS A 477 -2.49 5.63 -15.72
CA CYS A 477 -1.53 5.41 -14.64
C CYS A 477 -1.51 6.57 -13.63
N GLY A 478 -1.06 6.26 -12.41
CA GLY A 478 -0.78 7.20 -11.33
C GLY A 478 -1.78 7.14 -10.19
N LYS A 479 -3.07 7.31 -10.44
CA LYS A 479 -4.12 7.34 -9.40
C LYS A 479 -4.59 5.94 -8.99
N GLY A 480 -4.69 5.01 -9.94
CA GLY A 480 -5.08 3.61 -9.65
C GLY A 480 -6.37 3.49 -8.84
N HIS A 481 -6.25 3.09 -7.57
CA HIS A 481 -7.37 2.89 -6.64
C HIS A 481 -7.71 4.14 -5.81
N GLU A 482 -6.92 5.21 -5.87
CA GLU A 482 -7.16 6.43 -5.10
C GLU A 482 -8.48 7.10 -5.50
N GLN A 483 -9.19 7.62 -4.49
CA GLN A 483 -10.54 8.18 -4.66
C GLN A 483 -10.58 9.70 -4.51
N SER A 484 -9.43 10.34 -4.57
CA SER A 484 -9.33 11.79 -4.55
C SER A 484 -8.20 12.32 -5.40
N MET A 485 -8.22 13.61 -5.70
CA MET A 485 -7.12 14.36 -6.32
C MET A 485 -6.96 15.71 -5.63
N CYS A 486 -5.73 16.01 -5.18
CA CYS A 486 -5.42 17.21 -4.42
C CYS A 486 -5.08 18.40 -5.32
N PHE A 487 -5.87 19.47 -5.25
CA PHE A 487 -5.56 20.78 -5.83
C PHE A 487 -5.48 21.84 -4.72
N GLY A 488 -4.39 22.57 -4.67
CA GLY A 488 -4.09 23.43 -3.52
C GLY A 488 -3.92 22.58 -2.26
N THR A 489 -4.80 22.79 -1.29
CA THR A 489 -4.91 22.02 -0.04
C THR A 489 -6.23 21.26 0.07
N ILE A 490 -6.98 21.17 -1.02
CA ILE A 490 -8.33 20.57 -1.05
C ILE A 490 -8.27 19.25 -1.82
N GLU A 491 -8.81 18.20 -1.22
CA GLU A 491 -9.03 16.91 -1.86
C GLU A 491 -10.39 16.92 -2.59
N TYR A 492 -10.35 16.73 -3.90
CA TYR A 492 -11.55 16.62 -4.73
C TYR A 492 -11.87 15.14 -4.98
N PRO A 493 -13.13 14.71 -4.94
CA PRO A 493 -13.50 13.34 -5.29
C PRO A 493 -13.05 12.99 -6.70
N TRP A 494 -12.29 11.92 -6.83
CA TRP A 494 -11.77 11.42 -8.10
C TRP A 494 -11.52 9.92 -8.02
N ASP A 495 -11.83 9.19 -9.08
CA ASP A 495 -11.51 7.77 -9.22
C ASP A 495 -11.27 7.48 -10.71
N ASP A 496 -10.04 7.10 -11.06
CA ASP A 496 -9.65 6.78 -12.45
C ASP A 496 -10.54 5.69 -13.06
N ARG A 497 -10.99 4.73 -12.27
CA ARG A 497 -11.87 3.63 -12.72
C ARG A 497 -13.25 4.18 -13.12
N THR A 498 -13.80 5.07 -12.31
CA THR A 498 -15.06 5.76 -12.60
C THR A 498 -14.91 6.70 -13.80
N ALA A 499 -13.81 7.47 -13.83
CA ALA A 499 -13.55 8.42 -14.91
C ALA A 499 -13.33 7.71 -16.26
N LEU A 500 -12.58 6.60 -16.27
CA LEU A 500 -12.37 5.81 -17.50
C LEU A 500 -13.67 5.14 -17.96
N ARG A 501 -14.52 4.62 -17.05
CA ARG A 501 -15.87 4.13 -17.40
C ARG A 501 -16.74 5.24 -17.99
N ALA A 502 -16.68 6.45 -17.43
CA ALA A 502 -17.42 7.60 -17.98
C ALA A 502 -16.96 7.93 -19.41
N ALA A 503 -15.63 8.03 -19.62
CA ALA A 503 -15.08 8.32 -20.95
C ALA A 503 -15.43 7.23 -21.99
N LEU A 504 -15.43 5.95 -21.60
CA LEU A 504 -15.85 4.84 -22.45
C LEU A 504 -17.35 4.87 -22.74
N ALA A 505 -18.18 5.13 -21.74
CA ALA A 505 -19.62 5.24 -21.91
C ALA A 505 -20.01 6.38 -22.87
N GLU A 506 -19.36 7.55 -22.72
CA GLU A 506 -19.51 8.68 -23.64
C GLU A 506 -19.08 8.29 -25.09
N LEU A 507 -17.95 7.58 -25.24
CA LEU A 507 -17.46 7.15 -26.55
C LEU A 507 -18.43 6.19 -27.25
N LEU A 508 -19.00 5.23 -26.49
CA LEU A 508 -19.85 4.16 -27.02
C LEU A 508 -21.33 4.55 -27.11
N GLY A 509 -21.73 5.69 -26.52
CA GLY A 509 -23.12 6.11 -26.44
C GLY A 509 -23.98 5.19 -25.55
N VAL A 510 -23.39 4.58 -24.51
CA VAL A 510 -24.07 3.68 -23.56
C VAL A 510 -24.24 4.34 -22.19
N PRO A 511 -25.18 3.87 -21.36
CA PRO A 511 -25.30 4.35 -19.98
C PRO A 511 -24.01 4.11 -19.17
N GLY A 512 -23.60 5.12 -18.38
CA GLY A 512 -22.41 5.03 -17.55
C GLY A 512 -22.41 6.06 -16.42
N PRO A 513 -21.38 6.05 -15.55
CA PRO A 513 -21.25 7.05 -14.50
C PRO A 513 -20.98 8.44 -15.10
N ALA A 514 -21.33 9.49 -14.37
CA ALA A 514 -20.90 10.85 -14.72
C ALA A 514 -19.38 10.98 -14.55
N MET A 515 -18.72 11.76 -15.43
CA MET A 515 -17.32 12.11 -15.28
C MET A 515 -17.11 12.91 -13.98
N PRO A 516 -16.22 12.48 -13.07
CA PRO A 516 -15.88 13.26 -11.90
C PRO A 516 -15.33 14.66 -12.28
N ARG A 517 -15.63 15.67 -11.50
CA ARG A 517 -15.21 17.05 -11.78
C ARG A 517 -13.99 17.45 -10.96
N LEU A 518 -13.05 18.11 -11.62
CA LEU A 518 -11.86 18.70 -11.03
C LEU A 518 -11.86 20.22 -11.22
N PRO A 519 -11.04 20.98 -10.47
CA PRO A 519 -10.88 22.43 -10.68
C PRO A 519 -10.43 22.82 -12.10
N THR A 520 -9.82 21.89 -12.82
CA THR A 520 -9.37 22.02 -14.21
C THR A 520 -10.47 21.76 -15.24
N SER A 521 -11.61 21.20 -14.82
CA SER A 521 -12.69 20.83 -15.74
C SER A 521 -13.34 22.09 -16.31
N THR A 522 -13.32 22.23 -17.63
CA THR A 522 -14.02 23.29 -18.33
C THR A 522 -15.53 23.10 -18.16
N ASN A 523 -16.23 24.16 -17.77
CA ASN A 523 -17.70 24.17 -17.75
C ASN A 523 -18.21 23.93 -19.17
N GLN A 524 -18.54 22.69 -19.51
CA GLN A 524 -19.47 22.44 -20.61
C GLN A 524 -20.86 22.71 -20.00
N THR A 525 -21.36 23.92 -20.24
CA THR A 525 -22.76 24.32 -20.05
C THR A 525 -23.69 23.51 -20.95
#